data_b7e76cb83c80e4559c4ad3921f62dcea
#
_entry.id   b7e76cb83c80e4559c4ad3921f62dcea
#
_cell.length_a   1.000
_cell.length_b   1.000
_cell.length_c   1.000
_cell.angle_alpha   90.00
_cell.angle_beta   90.00
_cell.angle_gamma   90.00
#
_symmetry.space_group_name_H-M   'P 1'
#
loop_
_entity.id
_entity.type
_entity.pdbx_description
1 polymer ?
#
loop_
_entity_poly.entity_id
_entity_poly.type
_entity_poly.pdbx_seq_one_letter_code
_entity_poly.pdbx_strand_id
1 'polypeptide(L)'
;MAVTKEWVSAKPKTNADGNVTEWSVEYKYTDGDFSHSFSKSEKIDAPSKAPSGYSKSEILGLMDEAHWDDMFNKKNNVHKNPPVADTVDNDFDINSLS
;
A
#
# COMPACT_ATOMS: atom_id res chain seq x y z
N MET A 1 17.00 -1.69 8.39
CA MET A 1 16.80 -2.46 7.19
C MET A 1 16.08 -1.65 6.14
N ALA A 2 16.48 -1.81 4.90
CA ALA A 2 15.90 -1.01 3.83
C ALA A 2 14.60 -1.64 3.35
N VAL A 3 13.57 -0.82 3.25
CA VAL A 3 12.33 -1.21 2.59
C VAL A 3 12.51 -0.95 1.10
N THR A 4 12.23 -1.96 0.29
CA THR A 4 12.24 -1.81 -1.16
C THR A 4 10.82 -1.67 -1.66
N LYS A 5 10.66 -0.92 -2.75
CA LYS A 5 9.37 -0.65 -3.36
C LYS A 5 9.46 -0.93 -4.84
N GLU A 6 8.45 -1.60 -5.39
CA GLU A 6 8.44 -1.88 -6.82
C GLU A 6 7.03 -1.78 -7.39
N TRP A 7 6.97 -1.37 -8.64
CA TRP A 7 5.71 -1.31 -9.37
C TRP A 7 5.34 -2.72 -9.81
N VAL A 8 4.15 -3.16 -9.44
CA VAL A 8 3.60 -4.41 -9.96
C VAL A 8 2.83 -4.12 -11.24
N SER A 9 1.98 -3.08 -11.21
CA SER A 9 1.27 -2.66 -12.40
C SER A 9 0.84 -1.21 -12.28
N ALA A 10 0.68 -0.55 -13.42
CA ALA A 10 0.09 0.77 -13.51
C ALA A 10 -0.70 0.82 -14.80
N LYS A 11 -2.02 0.90 -14.69
CA LYS A 11 -2.92 0.81 -15.84
C LYS A 11 -3.75 2.08 -15.95
N PRO A 12 -3.62 2.83 -17.03
CA PRO A 12 -4.44 4.00 -17.26
C PRO A 12 -5.71 3.63 -18.01
N LYS A 13 -6.78 4.37 -17.71
CA LYS A 13 -7.95 4.44 -18.58
C LYS A 13 -7.89 5.77 -19.31
N THR A 14 -8.24 5.78 -20.58
CA THR A 14 -8.17 6.99 -21.39
C THR A 14 -9.51 7.28 -22.04
N ASN A 15 -9.73 8.57 -22.32
CA ASN A 15 -10.91 9.01 -23.04
C ASN A 15 -10.66 8.96 -24.57
N ALA A 16 -11.59 9.47 -25.35
CA ALA A 16 -11.50 9.44 -26.79
C ALA A 16 -10.32 10.25 -27.32
N ASP A 17 -9.86 11.25 -26.56
CA ASP A 17 -8.70 12.08 -26.94
C ASP A 17 -7.36 11.43 -26.53
N GLY A 18 -7.41 10.29 -25.89
CA GLY A 18 -6.20 9.61 -25.42
C GLY A 18 -5.64 10.13 -24.12
N ASN A 19 -6.39 10.98 -23.41
CA ASN A 19 -5.97 11.52 -22.13
C ASN A 19 -6.44 10.61 -20.99
N VAL A 20 -5.61 10.49 -19.94
CA VAL A 20 -5.89 9.61 -18.82
C VAL A 20 -7.06 10.13 -17.99
N THR A 21 -8.05 9.28 -17.79
CA THR A 21 -9.20 9.58 -16.93
C THR A 21 -9.10 8.91 -15.56
N GLU A 22 -8.28 7.86 -15.46
CA GLU A 22 -8.11 7.13 -14.21
C GLU A 22 -6.80 6.35 -14.25
N TRP A 23 -6.09 6.30 -13.13
CA TRP A 23 -4.93 5.41 -12.94
C TRP A 23 -5.29 4.33 -11.94
N SER A 24 -4.94 3.09 -12.27
CA SER A 24 -5.02 1.96 -11.34
C SER A 24 -3.62 1.44 -11.13
N VAL A 25 -3.16 1.44 -9.88
CA VAL A 25 -1.78 1.10 -9.54
C VAL A 25 -1.76 -0.01 -8.52
N GLU A 26 -0.87 -0.97 -8.72
CA GLU A 26 -0.50 -1.94 -7.69
C GLU A 26 1.00 -1.77 -7.41
N TYR A 27 1.34 -1.63 -6.13
CA TYR A 27 2.68 -1.26 -5.69
C TYR A 27 3.08 -2.15 -4.53
N LYS A 28 4.26 -2.76 -4.61
CA LYS A 28 4.70 -3.75 -3.63
C LYS A 28 5.82 -3.21 -2.76
N TYR A 29 5.65 -3.39 -1.46
CA TYR A 29 6.66 -3.06 -0.46
C TYR A 29 7.26 -4.36 0.05
N THR A 30 8.57 -4.39 0.25
CA THR A 30 9.27 -5.56 0.79
C THR A 30 10.29 -5.11 1.82
N ASP A 31 10.31 -5.79 2.96
CA ASP A 31 11.34 -5.62 3.99
C ASP A 31 11.76 -7.02 4.43
N GLY A 32 12.91 -7.45 3.92
CA GLY A 32 13.41 -8.79 4.19
C GLY A 32 12.49 -9.86 3.63
N ASP A 33 11.92 -10.66 4.51
CA ASP A 33 11.02 -11.75 4.14
C ASP A 33 9.54 -11.36 4.19
N PHE A 34 9.23 -10.12 4.59
CA PHE A 34 7.86 -9.63 4.64
C PHE A 34 7.58 -8.71 3.45
N SER A 35 6.52 -8.99 2.73
CA SER A 35 6.09 -8.12 1.63
C SER A 35 4.58 -7.95 1.64
N HIS A 36 4.14 -6.82 1.12
CA HIS A 36 2.72 -6.52 1.00
C HIS A 36 2.51 -5.59 -0.19
N SER A 37 1.46 -5.88 -0.96
CA SER A 37 1.10 -5.04 -2.11
C SER A 37 -0.12 -4.20 -1.78
N PHE A 38 -0.09 -2.96 -2.25
CA PHE A 38 -1.21 -2.04 -2.15
C PHE A 38 -1.71 -1.72 -3.54
N SER A 39 -3.01 -1.60 -3.70
CA SER A 39 -3.60 -1.19 -4.96
C SER A 39 -4.62 -0.10 -4.75
N LYS A 40 -4.70 0.80 -5.70
CA LYS A 40 -5.63 1.92 -5.65
C LYS A 40 -5.93 2.40 -7.05
N SER A 41 -7.14 2.88 -7.24
CA SER A 41 -7.54 3.57 -8.47
C SER A 41 -7.93 5.00 -8.13
N GLU A 42 -7.43 5.94 -8.92
CA GLU A 42 -7.72 7.35 -8.71
C GLU A 42 -8.17 7.99 -10.01
N LYS A 43 -9.27 8.70 -9.97
CA LYS A 43 -9.83 9.38 -11.13
C LYS A 43 -9.19 10.75 -11.32
N ILE A 44 -9.05 11.16 -12.58
CA ILE A 44 -8.54 12.47 -12.95
C ILE A 44 -9.73 13.34 -13.33
N ASP A 45 -9.95 14.41 -12.56
CA ASP A 45 -11.11 15.28 -12.75
C ASP A 45 -11.06 16.07 -14.05
N ALA A 46 -9.85 16.45 -14.47
CA ALA A 46 -9.68 17.24 -15.67
C ALA A 46 -8.63 16.58 -16.57
N PRO A 47 -9.00 15.54 -17.33
CA PRO A 47 -8.03 14.83 -18.16
C PRO A 47 -7.39 15.75 -19.19
N SER A 48 -6.06 15.84 -19.15
CA SER A 48 -5.31 16.72 -20.05
C SER A 48 -4.01 16.13 -20.54
N LYS A 49 -3.63 14.93 -20.08
CA LYS A 49 -2.35 14.29 -20.46
C LYS A 49 -2.56 12.84 -20.88
N ALA A 50 -1.81 12.43 -21.90
CA ALA A 50 -1.70 11.03 -22.28
C ALA A 50 -0.88 10.29 -21.20
N PRO A 51 -0.95 8.94 -21.15
CA PRO A 51 -0.18 8.17 -20.16
C PRO A 51 1.30 8.50 -20.17
N SER A 52 1.90 8.72 -21.34
CA SER A 52 3.32 9.06 -21.45
C SER A 52 3.67 10.44 -20.92
N GLY A 53 2.67 11.28 -20.64
CA GLY A 53 2.88 12.59 -20.05
C GLY A 53 2.99 12.59 -18.54
N TYR A 54 2.82 11.43 -17.90
CA TYR A 54 2.92 11.30 -16.45
C TYR A 54 4.28 10.77 -16.03
N SER A 55 4.79 11.25 -14.90
CA SER A 55 5.97 10.67 -14.27
C SER A 55 5.54 9.69 -13.19
N LYS A 56 6.47 8.83 -12.77
CA LYS A 56 6.20 7.91 -11.66
C LYS A 56 5.86 8.67 -10.38
N SER A 57 6.54 9.79 -10.13
CA SER A 57 6.28 10.61 -8.95
C SER A 57 4.87 11.19 -8.96
N GLU A 58 4.38 11.63 -10.12
CA GLU A 58 3.02 12.15 -10.24
C GLU A 58 1.99 11.07 -9.94
N ILE A 59 2.20 9.87 -10.47
CA ILE A 59 1.27 8.76 -10.25
C ILE A 59 1.25 8.36 -8.78
N LEU A 60 2.42 8.26 -8.14
CA LEU A 60 2.49 7.94 -6.71
C LEU A 60 1.84 9.02 -5.85
N GLY A 61 1.95 10.28 -6.25
CA GLY A 61 1.28 11.38 -5.57
C GLY A 61 -0.23 11.24 -5.61
N LEU A 62 -0.78 10.75 -6.72
CA LEU A 62 -2.21 10.47 -6.83
C LEU A 62 -2.64 9.32 -5.91
N MET A 63 -1.76 8.36 -5.70
CA MET A 63 -2.07 7.15 -4.92
C MET A 63 -1.90 7.35 -3.41
N ASP A 64 -1.41 8.52 -2.96
CA ASP A 64 -1.17 8.79 -1.55
C ASP A 64 -0.17 7.79 -0.95
N GLU A 65 1.04 7.82 -1.49
CA GLU A 65 2.11 6.91 -1.06
C GLU A 65 2.40 7.01 0.44
N ALA A 66 2.25 8.19 1.02
CA ALA A 66 2.49 8.37 2.45
C ALA A 66 1.55 7.51 3.29
N HIS A 67 0.31 7.34 2.86
CA HIS A 67 -0.65 6.47 3.53
C HIS A 67 -0.22 5.01 3.41
N TRP A 68 0.25 4.60 2.23
CA TRP A 68 0.76 3.25 2.03
C TRP A 68 1.99 2.98 2.90
N ASP A 69 2.90 3.96 2.98
CA ASP A 69 4.08 3.86 3.84
C ASP A 69 3.67 3.60 5.29
N ASP A 70 2.70 4.36 5.78
CA ASP A 70 2.22 4.22 7.14
C ASP A 70 1.58 2.86 7.37
N MET A 71 0.74 2.41 6.44
CA MET A 71 0.08 1.12 6.53
C MET A 71 1.11 -0.03 6.50
N PHE A 72 2.10 0.06 5.62
CA PHE A 72 3.13 -0.96 5.55
C PHE A 72 3.96 -1.02 6.83
N ASN A 73 4.34 0.14 7.36
CA ASN A 73 5.11 0.20 8.59
C ASN A 73 4.35 -0.45 9.75
N LYS A 74 3.05 -0.24 9.84
CA LYS A 74 2.24 -0.87 10.87
C LYS A 74 2.19 -2.39 10.71
N LYS A 75 1.97 -2.87 9.49
CA LYS A 75 1.93 -4.31 9.22
C LYS A 75 3.29 -4.96 9.45
N ASN A 76 4.36 -4.30 9.02
CA ASN A 76 5.71 -4.79 9.18
C ASN A 76 6.10 -4.87 10.66
N ASN A 77 5.68 -3.88 11.45
CA ASN A 77 5.93 -3.88 12.88
C ASN A 77 5.23 -5.05 13.56
N VAL A 78 3.99 -5.34 13.19
CA VAL A 78 3.26 -6.50 13.72
C VAL A 78 3.96 -7.79 13.32
N HIS A 79 4.48 -7.87 12.09
CA HIS A 79 5.23 -9.02 11.64
C HIS A 79 6.49 -9.27 12.46
N LYS A 80 7.24 -8.19 12.73
CA LYS A 80 8.51 -8.29 13.47
C LYS A 80 8.30 -8.45 14.96
N ASN A 81 7.24 -7.85 15.49
CA ASN A 81 6.93 -7.83 16.92
C ASN A 81 5.48 -8.23 17.14
N PRO A 82 5.14 -9.52 16.97
CA PRO A 82 3.77 -9.97 17.16
C PRO A 82 3.26 -9.62 18.56
N PRO A 83 2.01 -9.19 18.68
CA PRO A 83 1.45 -8.81 19.97
C PRO A 83 1.17 -10.05 20.84
N VAL A 84 2.17 -10.48 21.56
CA VAL A 84 2.09 -11.69 22.37
C VAL A 84 1.11 -11.53 23.53
N ALA A 85 1.00 -10.32 24.06
CA ALA A 85 0.14 -10.06 25.20
C ALA A 85 -1.32 -10.44 24.96
N ASP A 86 -1.79 -10.27 23.73
CA ASP A 86 -3.18 -10.56 23.40
C ASP A 86 -3.50 -12.04 23.53
N THR A 87 -2.54 -12.89 23.19
CA THR A 87 -2.75 -14.33 23.29
C THR A 87 -2.66 -14.80 24.74
N VAL A 88 -1.83 -14.14 25.53
CA VAL A 88 -1.66 -14.52 26.93
C VAL A 88 -2.93 -14.29 27.73
N ASP A 89 -3.63 -13.18 27.44
CA ASP A 89 -4.85 -12.86 28.16
C ASP A 89 -5.91 -13.94 28.01
N ASN A 90 -5.93 -14.61 26.89
CA ASN A 90 -6.91 -15.64 26.61
C ASN A 90 -6.61 -16.95 27.34
N ASP A 91 -5.38 -17.12 27.77
CA ASP A 91 -4.93 -18.36 28.38
C ASP A 91 -4.97 -18.29 29.91
N PHE A 92 -5.45 -17.20 30.46
CA PHE A 92 -5.49 -17.06 31.90
C PHE A 92 -6.45 -18.04 32.53
N ASP A 93 -5.95 -18.83 33.45
CA ASP A 93 -6.75 -19.82 34.15
C ASP A 93 -7.26 -19.21 35.45
N ILE A 94 -8.53 -18.84 35.43
CA ILE A 94 -9.15 -18.22 36.60
C ILE A 94 -9.18 -19.17 37.82
N ASN A 95 -9.11 -20.48 37.56
CA ASN A 95 -9.08 -21.47 38.64
C ASN A 95 -7.78 -21.43 39.43
N SER A 96 -6.74 -20.82 38.86
CA SER A 96 -5.48 -20.64 39.59
C SER A 96 -5.59 -19.58 40.67
N LEU A 97 -6.62 -18.77 40.64
CA LEU A 97 -6.89 -17.82 41.69
C LEU A 97 -7.52 -18.54 42.88
N SER A 98 -7.04 -18.26 44.02
CA SER A 98 -7.55 -18.91 45.24
C SER A 98 -8.30 -17.96 46.15
#